data_32d3d572952b3e790299443b47a058e0
#
_entry.id   32d3d572952b3e790299443b47a058e0
#
_cell.length_a   1.000
_cell.length_b   1.000
_cell.length_c   1.000
_cell.angle_alpha   90.00
_cell.angle_beta   90.00
_cell.angle_gamma   90.00
#
_symmetry.space_group_name_H-M   'P 1'
#
loop_
_entity.id
_entity.type
_entity.pdbx_description
1 polymer ?
#
loop_
_entity_poly.entity_id
_entity_poly.type
_entity_poly.pdbx_seq_one_letter_code
_entity_poly.pdbx_strand_id
1 'polypeptide(L)'
;FSQNYEVPPEVTGNGIVISDAAMEECVKLYNETKWLNEEIDRTVVDQYSSYSVNAYNTKVNKANMMSQMFNRDCAGRQSYSAWKAAQKLNGR
;
A
#
# COMPACT_ATOMS: atom_id res chain seq x y z
N PHE A 1 10.78 -15.55 -0.93
CA PHE A 1 10.46 -15.00 0.37
C PHE A 1 9.05 -14.41 0.37
N SER A 2 8.37 -14.57 1.49
CA SER A 2 6.97 -14.19 1.58
C SER A 2 6.83 -12.74 2.05
N GLN A 3 5.88 -12.03 1.44
CA GLN A 3 5.48 -10.71 1.87
C GLN A 3 4.24 -10.86 2.75
N ASN A 4 4.30 -10.31 3.95
CA ASN A 4 3.20 -10.37 4.89
C ASN A 4 2.48 -9.03 4.94
N TYR A 5 1.15 -9.07 4.94
CA TYR A 5 0.33 -7.89 5.10
C TYR A 5 0.36 -7.45 6.56
N GLU A 6 0.62 -6.16 6.78
CA GLU A 6 0.70 -5.55 8.10
C GLU A 6 -0.44 -4.57 8.29
N VAL A 7 -0.85 -4.37 9.54
CA VAL A 7 -1.85 -3.36 9.85
C VAL A 7 -1.21 -1.97 9.68
N PRO A 8 -1.80 -1.09 8.86
CA PRO A 8 -1.26 0.26 8.71
C PRO A 8 -1.34 1.05 10.02
N PRO A 9 -0.30 1.78 10.40
CA PRO A 9 -0.35 2.58 11.63
C PRO A 9 -1.39 3.70 11.58
N GLU A 10 -1.74 4.17 10.38
CA GLU A 10 -2.69 5.27 10.19
C GLU A 10 -4.15 4.86 10.39
N VAL A 11 -4.45 3.57 10.54
CA VAL A 11 -5.83 3.12 10.75
C VAL A 11 -6.16 2.89 12.22
N THR A 12 -5.29 3.32 13.11
CA THR A 12 -5.53 3.26 14.54
C THR A 12 -6.02 4.61 15.06
N GLY A 13 -6.90 4.58 16.04
CA GLY A 13 -7.34 5.81 16.70
C GLY A 13 -8.82 6.11 16.51
N ASN A 14 -9.17 7.39 16.53
CA ASN A 14 -10.55 7.88 16.60
C ASN A 14 -11.11 8.33 15.25
N GLY A 15 -10.70 7.71 14.17
CA GLY A 15 -11.16 8.05 12.84
C GLY A 15 -12.55 7.52 12.52
N ILE A 16 -13.01 7.80 11.31
CA ILE A 16 -14.28 7.29 10.79
C ILE A 16 -14.20 5.77 10.67
N VAL A 17 -15.22 5.10 11.18
CA VAL A 17 -15.32 3.63 11.09
C VAL A 17 -15.74 3.25 9.67
N ILE A 18 -15.02 2.30 9.08
CA ILE A 18 -15.35 1.79 7.76
C ILE A 18 -15.67 0.29 7.84
N SER A 19 -16.27 -0.25 6.79
CA SER A 19 -16.65 -1.66 6.73
C SER A 19 -15.42 -2.56 6.72
N ASP A 20 -15.61 -3.83 7.07
CA ASP A 20 -14.55 -4.83 7.04
C ASP A 20 -13.97 -4.99 5.63
N ALA A 21 -14.82 -4.98 4.61
CA ALA A 21 -14.38 -5.08 3.23
C ALA A 21 -13.53 -3.86 2.83
N ALA A 22 -13.95 -2.66 3.23
CA ALA A 22 -13.20 -1.45 2.97
C ALA A 22 -11.84 -1.45 3.69
N MET A 23 -11.81 -1.92 4.93
CA MET A 23 -10.56 -2.03 5.68
C MET A 23 -9.62 -3.06 5.05
N GLU A 24 -10.15 -4.17 4.54
CA GLU A 24 -9.33 -5.16 3.83
C GLU A 24 -8.63 -4.53 2.63
N GLU A 25 -9.35 -3.73 1.85
CA GLU A 25 -8.78 -3.00 0.72
C GLU A 25 -7.73 -1.98 1.17
N CYS A 26 -7.96 -1.30 2.30
CA CYS A 26 -6.99 -0.34 2.85
C CYS A 26 -5.70 -1.04 3.30
N VAL A 27 -5.80 -2.17 3.97
CA VAL A 27 -4.64 -2.96 4.39
C VAL A 27 -3.85 -3.42 3.17
N LYS A 28 -4.55 -3.91 2.17
CA LYS A 28 -3.94 -4.35 0.92
C LYS A 28 -3.22 -3.21 0.22
N LEU A 29 -3.89 -2.06 0.09
CA LEU A 29 -3.33 -0.87 -0.57
C LEU A 29 -2.07 -0.38 0.13
N TYR A 30 -2.10 -0.31 1.45
CA TYR A 30 -0.93 0.10 2.24
C TYR A 30 0.27 -0.80 1.97
N ASN A 31 0.07 -2.11 2.04
CA ASN A 31 1.16 -3.05 1.90
C ASN A 31 1.70 -3.11 0.48
N GLU A 32 0.82 -3.08 -0.52
CA GLU A 32 1.24 -3.08 -1.91
C GLU A 32 2.01 -1.80 -2.26
N THR A 33 1.61 -0.65 -1.71
CA THR A 33 2.34 0.60 -1.87
C THR A 33 3.73 0.51 -1.24
N LYS A 34 3.81 -0.05 -0.05
CA LYS A 34 5.08 -0.25 0.65
C LYS A 34 6.02 -1.12 -0.18
N TRP A 35 5.52 -2.24 -0.69
CA TRP A 35 6.32 -3.16 -1.49
C TRP A 35 6.78 -2.53 -2.81
N LEU A 36 5.92 -1.73 -3.43
CA LEU A 36 6.26 -1.02 -4.66
C LEU A 36 7.36 0.01 -4.40
N ASN A 37 7.29 0.74 -3.29
CA ASN A 37 8.34 1.69 -2.90
C ASN A 37 9.67 0.97 -2.64
N GLU A 38 9.64 -0.21 -2.02
CA GLU A 38 10.85 -1.02 -1.82
C GLU A 38 11.44 -1.47 -3.15
N GLU A 39 10.60 -1.84 -4.10
CA GLU A 39 11.03 -2.21 -5.45
C GLU A 39 11.69 -1.03 -6.16
N ILE A 40 11.08 0.16 -6.05
CA ILE A 40 11.61 1.39 -6.64
C ILE A 40 13.01 1.68 -6.07
N ASP A 41 13.17 1.55 -4.76
CA ASP A 41 14.44 1.80 -4.08
C ASP A 41 15.55 0.85 -4.55
N ARG A 42 15.17 -0.36 -4.97
CA ARG A 42 16.13 -1.36 -5.47
C ARG A 42 16.34 -1.29 -6.97
N THR A 43 15.56 -0.47 -7.67
CA THR A 43 15.63 -0.39 -9.13
C THR A 43 16.82 0.46 -9.57
N VAL A 44 17.62 -0.09 -10.48
CA VAL A 44 18.72 0.64 -11.13
C VAL A 44 18.20 1.14 -12.48
N VAL A 45 18.33 2.45 -12.70
CA VAL A 45 17.84 3.07 -13.93
C VAL A 45 19.01 3.34 -14.86
N ASP A 46 18.90 2.85 -16.10
CA ASP A 46 19.85 3.19 -17.16
C ASP A 46 19.41 4.51 -17.79
N GLN A 47 20.14 5.59 -17.51
CA GLN A 47 19.80 6.93 -17.98
C GLN A 47 19.82 7.06 -19.50
N TYR A 48 20.52 6.17 -20.18
CA TYR A 48 20.64 6.20 -21.64
C TYR A 48 19.58 5.35 -22.33
N SER A 49 18.74 4.67 -21.57
CA SER A 49 17.65 3.87 -22.09
C SER A 49 16.31 4.53 -21.80
N SER A 50 15.63 5.02 -22.84
CA SER A 50 14.29 5.59 -22.70
C SER A 50 13.32 4.61 -22.08
N TYR A 51 13.44 3.34 -22.43
CA TYR A 51 12.61 2.27 -21.85
C TYR A 51 12.81 2.17 -20.35
N SER A 52 14.06 2.14 -19.89
CA SER A 52 14.38 2.05 -18.47
C SER A 52 13.86 3.25 -17.69
N VAL A 53 14.07 4.46 -18.21
CA VAL A 53 13.60 5.69 -17.58
C VAL A 53 12.07 5.71 -17.49
N ASN A 54 11.39 5.36 -18.59
CA ASN A 54 9.93 5.37 -18.64
C ASN A 54 9.33 4.30 -17.70
N ALA A 55 9.94 3.12 -17.63
CA ALA A 55 9.49 2.06 -16.73
C ALA A 55 9.61 2.49 -15.26
N TYR A 56 10.71 3.13 -14.91
CA TYR A 56 10.93 3.66 -13.57
C TYR A 56 9.89 4.73 -13.23
N ASN A 57 9.70 5.69 -14.13
CA ASN A 57 8.73 6.78 -13.92
C ASN A 57 7.31 6.24 -13.77
N THR A 58 6.94 5.20 -14.50
CA THR A 58 5.63 4.55 -14.38
C THR A 58 5.44 3.97 -12.99
N LYS A 59 6.47 3.32 -12.43
CA LYS A 59 6.41 2.77 -11.06
C LYS A 59 6.27 3.88 -10.02
N VAL A 60 7.04 4.96 -10.17
CA VAL A 60 6.97 6.10 -9.25
C VAL A 60 5.59 6.74 -9.29
N ASN A 61 5.03 6.95 -10.48
CA ASN A 61 3.70 7.53 -10.65
C ASN A 61 2.63 6.63 -10.02
N LYS A 62 2.74 5.31 -10.21
CA LYS A 62 1.82 4.36 -9.60
C LYS A 62 1.88 4.40 -8.08
N ALA A 63 3.09 4.43 -7.51
CA ALA A 63 3.27 4.51 -6.06
C ALA A 63 2.67 5.79 -5.50
N ASN A 64 2.86 6.92 -6.20
CA ASN A 64 2.29 8.20 -5.78
C ASN A 64 0.76 8.17 -5.80
N MET A 65 0.15 7.60 -6.84
CA MET A 65 -1.30 7.45 -6.94
C MET A 65 -1.85 6.57 -5.82
N MET A 66 -1.20 5.47 -5.54
CA MET A 66 -1.61 4.55 -4.47
C MET A 66 -1.53 5.22 -3.11
N SER A 67 -0.46 6.01 -2.87
CA SER A 67 -0.32 6.77 -1.62
C SER A 67 -1.41 7.81 -1.46
N GLN A 68 -1.76 8.51 -2.55
CA GLN A 68 -2.86 9.49 -2.53
C GLN A 68 -4.20 8.81 -2.25
N MET A 69 -4.46 7.66 -2.85
CA MET A 69 -5.67 6.88 -2.60
C MET A 69 -5.76 6.45 -1.14
N PHE A 70 -4.66 5.98 -0.58
CA PHE A 70 -4.63 5.59 0.82
C PHE A 70 -4.92 6.80 1.72
N ASN A 71 -4.28 7.93 1.47
CA ASN A 71 -4.48 9.13 2.27
C ASN A 71 -5.91 9.64 2.19
N ARG A 72 -6.53 9.53 1.02
CA ARG A 72 -7.91 9.98 0.82
C ARG A 72 -8.93 9.04 1.46
N ASP A 73 -8.75 7.73 1.30
CA ASP A 73 -9.79 6.75 1.62
C ASP A 73 -9.53 5.98 2.91
N CYS A 74 -8.30 5.93 3.38
CA CYS A 74 -7.88 5.04 4.45
C CYS A 74 -7.25 5.73 5.65
N ALA A 75 -6.48 6.80 5.43
CA ALA A 75 -5.81 7.49 6.52
C ALA A 75 -6.85 8.11 7.46
N GLY A 76 -6.68 7.89 8.77
CA GLY A 76 -7.63 8.36 9.75
C GLY A 76 -8.92 7.54 9.83
N ARG A 77 -9.04 6.48 9.07
CA ARG A 77 -10.16 5.53 9.20
C ARG A 77 -9.81 4.50 10.25
N GLN A 78 -10.81 3.92 10.90
CA GLN A 78 -10.59 2.89 11.90
C GLN A 78 -11.50 1.70 11.69
N SER A 79 -11.05 0.55 12.16
CA SER A 79 -11.86 -0.66 12.16
C SER A 79 -11.27 -1.63 13.16
N TYR A 80 -12.13 -2.28 13.92
CA TYR A 80 -11.71 -3.38 14.79
C TYR A 80 -11.22 -4.57 13.99
N SER A 81 -11.55 -4.60 12.71
CA SER A 81 -11.20 -5.71 11.82
C SER A 81 -9.89 -5.52 11.08
N ALA A 82 -9.17 -4.42 11.30
CA ALA A 82 -7.89 -4.19 10.61
C ALA A 82 -6.91 -5.36 10.82
N TRP A 83 -6.81 -5.83 12.04
CA TRP A 83 -5.97 -6.99 12.36
C TRP A 83 -6.48 -8.25 11.66
N LYS A 84 -7.80 -8.46 11.69
CA LYS A 84 -8.42 -9.61 10.99
C LYS A 84 -8.20 -9.54 9.49
N ALA A 85 -8.30 -8.34 8.91
CA ALA A 85 -8.08 -8.14 7.48
C ALA A 85 -6.66 -8.56 7.11
N ALA A 86 -5.66 -8.13 7.88
CA ALA A 86 -4.28 -8.52 7.65
C ALA A 86 -4.11 -10.04 7.78
N GLN A 87 -4.71 -10.66 8.78
CA GLN A 87 -4.67 -12.12 8.96
C GLN A 87 -5.28 -12.85 7.77
N LYS A 88 -6.42 -12.38 7.29
CA LYS A 88 -7.11 -12.97 6.15
C LYS A 88 -6.26 -12.89 4.89
N LEU A 89 -5.65 -11.74 4.62
CA LEU A 89 -4.79 -11.55 3.46
C LEU A 89 -3.53 -12.40 3.54
N ASN A 90 -3.09 -12.73 4.75
CA ASN A 90 -1.94 -13.62 4.98
C ASN A 90 -2.33 -15.11 4.93
N GLY A 91 -3.59 -15.42 4.70
CA GLY A 91 -4.06 -16.80 4.64
C GLY A 91 -4.26 -17.46 5.99
N ARG A 92 -4.54 -16.68 7.02
CA ARG A 92 -4.72 -17.19 8.39
C ARG A 92 -6.14 -17.14 8.88
#